data_90d9c6e52cd22534eab08cbd6c24420e
#
_entry.id   90d9c6e52cd22534eab08cbd6c24420e
#
_cell.length_a   1.000
_cell.length_b   1.000
_cell.length_c   1.000
_cell.angle_alpha   90.00
_cell.angle_beta   90.00
_cell.angle_gamma   90.00
#
_symmetry.space_group_name_H-M   'P 1'
#
loop_
_entity.id
_entity.type
_entity.pdbx_description
1 polymer ?
#
loop_
_entity_poly.entity_id
_entity_poly.type
_entity_poly.pdbx_seq_one_letter_code
_entity_poly.pdbx_strand_id
1 'polypeptide(L)' 'MIIPIDELAPDTLNNIAREFVLREGTDYGEIEAAFSDKVEQVIAKLKSGEAILVYSELHETVDIRPADSYQPAGEE' A
#
# COMPACT_ATOMS: atom_id res chain seq x y z
N MET A 1 -12.90 1.90 -1.72
CA MET A 1 -12.99 0.82 -2.74
C MET A 1 -11.71 0.02 -2.74
N ILE A 2 -11.83 -1.27 -2.62
CA ILE A 2 -10.66 -2.15 -2.58
C ILE A 2 -10.20 -2.47 -4.00
N ILE A 3 -8.91 -2.34 -4.23
CA ILE A 3 -8.33 -2.61 -5.54
C ILE A 3 -7.61 -3.95 -5.48
N PRO A 4 -8.00 -4.92 -6.28
CA PRO A 4 -7.29 -6.20 -6.29
C PRO A 4 -5.91 -6.03 -6.90
N ILE A 5 -4.91 -6.50 -6.19
CA ILE A 5 -3.55 -6.33 -6.68
C ILE A 5 -3.30 -7.15 -7.94
N ASP A 6 -4.08 -8.19 -8.15
CA ASP A 6 -3.91 -9.01 -9.34
C ASP A 6 -4.16 -8.25 -10.62
N GLU A 7 -4.91 -7.17 -10.53
CA GLU A 7 -5.23 -6.38 -11.71
C GLU A 7 -4.22 -5.28 -11.95
N LEU A 8 -3.23 -5.17 -11.11
CA LEU A 8 -2.23 -4.12 -11.25
C LEU A 8 -0.95 -4.70 -11.83
N ALA A 9 -0.32 -3.92 -12.69
CA ALA A 9 0.99 -4.32 -13.19
C ALA A 9 1.99 -4.26 -12.04
N PRO A 10 3.04 -5.07 -12.08
CA PRO A 10 4.04 -5.02 -11.00
C PRO A 10 4.65 -3.65 -10.83
N ASP A 11 4.85 -2.93 -11.91
CA ASP A 11 5.43 -1.61 -11.82
C ASP A 11 4.49 -0.67 -11.09
N THR A 12 3.21 -0.75 -11.39
CA THR A 12 2.23 0.10 -10.73
C THR A 12 2.17 -0.21 -9.25
N LEU A 13 2.15 -1.48 -8.91
CA LEU A 13 2.10 -1.88 -7.51
C LEU A 13 3.32 -1.39 -6.77
N ASN A 14 4.48 -1.50 -7.39
CA ASN A 14 5.71 -1.05 -6.77
C ASN A 14 5.68 0.46 -6.53
N ASN A 15 5.17 1.23 -7.49
CA ASN A 15 5.06 2.67 -7.32
C ASN A 15 4.13 3.04 -6.19
N ILE A 16 3.02 2.35 -6.08
CA ILE A 16 2.07 2.62 -5.01
C ILE A 16 2.73 2.35 -3.66
N ALA A 17 3.43 1.24 -3.55
CA ALA A 17 4.09 0.89 -2.30
C ALA A 17 5.14 1.92 -1.94
N ARG A 18 5.92 2.37 -2.92
CA ARG A 18 6.94 3.36 -2.66
C ARG A 18 6.34 4.66 -2.19
N GLU A 19 5.26 5.10 -2.82
CA GLU A 19 4.63 6.33 -2.40
C GLU A 19 4.04 6.21 -1.01
N PHE A 20 3.52 5.04 -0.70
CA PHE A 20 2.97 4.83 0.63
C PHE A 20 4.06 4.96 1.69
N VAL A 21 5.22 4.33 1.45
CA VAL A 21 6.30 4.39 2.42
C VAL A 21 6.80 5.82 2.57
N LEU A 22 6.88 6.56 1.47
CA LEU A 22 7.31 7.94 1.55
C LEU A 22 6.31 8.79 2.31
N ARG A 23 5.04 8.53 2.09
CA ARG A 23 4.01 9.32 2.76
C ARG A 23 3.97 9.06 4.25
N GLU A 24 4.38 7.86 4.66
CA GLU A 24 4.42 7.55 6.07
C GLU A 24 5.48 8.33 6.80
N GLY A 25 6.25 9.07 6.07
CA GLY A 25 7.24 9.93 6.70
C GLY A 25 8.50 9.21 7.09
N THR A 26 8.78 8.10 6.48
CA THR A 26 10.02 7.41 6.77
C THR A 26 11.13 8.25 6.20
N ASP A 27 11.93 8.76 7.07
CA ASP A 27 13.00 9.62 6.65
C ASP A 27 14.30 8.86 6.69
N TYR A 28 14.51 8.03 5.72
CA TYR A 28 15.72 7.26 5.66
C TYR A 28 16.61 7.74 4.56
N GLY A 29 16.81 9.00 4.49
CA GLY A 29 17.54 9.56 3.39
C GLY A 29 18.87 8.91 3.17
N GLU A 30 19.53 8.50 4.22
CA GLU A 30 20.85 7.92 4.08
C GLU A 30 20.87 6.42 4.04
N ILE A 31 19.76 5.76 4.20
CA ILE A 31 19.74 4.32 4.19
C ILE A 31 18.72 3.85 3.18
N GLU A 32 19.16 3.76 1.93
CA GLU A 32 18.25 3.34 0.87
C GLU A 32 17.84 1.90 1.03
N ALA A 33 18.70 1.09 1.61
CA ALA A 33 18.34 -0.31 1.80
C ALA A 33 17.12 -0.43 2.70
N ALA A 34 17.04 0.40 3.73
CA ALA A 34 15.88 0.34 4.61
C ALA A 34 14.62 0.75 3.88
N PHE A 35 14.71 1.71 2.98
CA PHE A 35 13.55 2.11 2.21
C PHE A 35 13.08 0.98 1.30
N SER A 36 14.03 0.34 0.61
CA SER A 36 13.68 -0.78 -0.26
C SER A 36 13.07 -1.92 0.53
N ASP A 37 13.61 -2.20 1.71
CA ASP A 37 13.06 -3.25 2.54
C ASP A 37 11.63 -2.95 2.92
N LYS A 38 11.34 -1.72 3.27
CA LYS A 38 9.98 -1.38 3.64
C LYS A 38 9.04 -1.51 2.46
N VAL A 39 9.48 -1.10 1.29
CA VAL A 39 8.64 -1.24 0.10
C VAL A 39 8.36 -2.72 -0.15
N GLU A 40 9.37 -3.55 -0.03
CA GLU A 40 9.17 -4.98 -0.25
C GLU A 40 8.24 -5.59 0.78
N GLN A 41 8.34 -5.15 2.02
CA GLN A 41 7.46 -5.65 3.06
C GLN A 41 6.02 -5.27 2.77
N VAL A 42 5.80 -4.06 2.31
CA VAL A 42 4.45 -3.61 1.97
C VAL A 42 3.89 -4.48 0.85
N ILE A 43 4.69 -4.71 -0.19
CA ILE A 43 4.25 -5.51 -1.31
C ILE A 43 3.96 -6.94 -0.85
N ALA A 44 4.82 -7.48 0.00
CA ALA A 44 4.61 -8.84 0.50
C ALA A 44 3.31 -8.95 1.27
N LYS A 45 2.99 -7.95 2.06
CA LYS A 45 1.75 -7.98 2.82
C LYS A 45 0.54 -7.89 1.89
N LEU A 46 0.66 -7.11 0.82
CA LEU A 46 -0.42 -7.02 -0.14
C LEU A 46 -0.63 -8.36 -0.84
N LYS A 47 0.47 -9.02 -1.18
CA LYS A 47 0.36 -10.29 -1.89
C LYS A 47 -0.15 -11.40 -0.99
N SER A 48 0.19 -11.36 0.28
CA SER A 48 -0.25 -12.39 1.20
C SER A 48 -1.68 -12.18 1.69
N GLY A 49 -2.21 -11.00 1.46
CA GLY A 49 -3.57 -10.71 1.93
C GLY A 49 -3.61 -10.06 3.30
N GLU A 50 -2.47 -9.79 3.89
CA GLU A 50 -2.46 -9.13 5.19
C GLU A 50 -2.79 -7.66 5.08
N ALA A 51 -2.59 -7.08 3.91
CA ALA A 51 -2.93 -5.69 3.66
C ALA A 51 -3.70 -5.60 2.35
N ILE A 52 -4.45 -4.53 2.21
CA ILE A 52 -5.25 -4.32 1.01
C ILE A 52 -5.04 -2.92 0.50
N LEU A 53 -5.29 -2.74 -0.79
CA LEU A 53 -5.23 -1.43 -1.41
C LEU A 53 -6.62 -0.85 -1.43
N VAL A 54 -6.75 0.39 -0.99
CA VAL A 54 -8.02 1.07 -0.94
C VAL A 54 -7.93 2.36 -1.71
N TYR A 55 -8.82 2.55 -2.66
CA TYR A 55 -8.85 3.78 -3.45
C TYR A 55 -9.89 4.72 -2.85
N SER A 56 -9.48 5.96 -2.66
CA SER A 56 -10.38 6.98 -2.14
C SER A 56 -10.75 7.92 -3.26
N GLU A 57 -12.00 7.90 -3.67
CA GLU A 57 -12.44 8.78 -4.72
C GLU A 57 -12.44 10.23 -4.24
N LEU A 58 -12.67 10.40 -2.96
CA LEU A 58 -12.71 11.74 -2.42
C LEU A 58 -11.36 12.43 -2.54
N HIS A 59 -10.29 11.72 -2.24
CA HIS A 59 -8.96 12.29 -2.31
C HIS A 59 -8.21 11.88 -3.57
N GLU A 60 -8.81 10.99 -4.35
CA GLU A 60 -8.17 10.50 -5.57
C GLU A 60 -6.79 9.92 -5.27
N THR A 61 -6.71 9.16 -4.20
CA THR A 61 -5.45 8.55 -3.81
C THR A 61 -5.68 7.09 -3.45
N VAL A 62 -4.58 6.36 -3.42
CA VAL A 62 -4.62 4.96 -3.04
C VAL A 62 -3.90 4.79 -1.73
N ASP A 63 -4.54 4.14 -0.77
CA ASP A 63 -3.95 3.88 0.52
C ASP A 63 -3.80 2.41 0.75
N ILE A 64 -2.95 2.04 1.69
CA ILE A 64 -2.75 0.66 2.06
C ILE A 64 -3.19 0.51 3.49
N ARG A 65 -4.06 -0.45 3.75
CA ARG A 65 -4.61 -0.64 5.07
C ARG A 65 -4.51 -2.09 5.48
N PRO A 66 -4.42 -2.36 6.79
CA PRO A 66 -4.41 -3.73 7.25
C PRO A 66 -5.74 -4.40 6.92
N ALA A 67 -5.67 -5.60 6.43
CA ALA A 67 -6.89 -6.29 6.01
C ALA A 67 -7.83 -6.55 7.17
N ASP A 68 -7.27 -6.93 8.32
CA ASP A 68 -8.14 -7.23 9.45
C ASP A 68 -8.70 -6.01 10.13
N SER A 69 -8.16 -4.84 9.88
CA SER A 69 -8.70 -3.63 10.46
C SER A 69 -9.66 -2.91 9.55
N TYR A 70 -9.64 -3.26 8.28
CA TYR A 70 -10.47 -2.55 7.31
C TYR A 70 -11.89 -3.04 7.36
N GLN A 71 -12.83 -2.14 7.36
CA GLN A 71 -14.22 -2.49 7.30
C GLN A 71 -14.83 -1.85 6.09
N PRO A 72 -15.42 -2.63 5.20
CA PRO A 72 -16.05 -2.07 4.00
C PRO A 72 -17.15 -1.11 4.38
N ALA A 73 -17.33 -0.15 3.54
CA ALA A 73 -18.32 0.88 3.83
C ALA A 73 -19.71 0.33 4.06
N GLY A 74 -20.02 -0.72 3.41
CA GLY A 74 -21.34 -1.26 3.57
C GLY A 74 -21.59 -1.78 4.96
N GLU A 75 -20.56 -1.90 5.71
CA GLU A 75 -20.71 -2.41 7.02
C GLU A 75 -21.11 -1.41 7.99
N GLU A 76 -21.02 -0.19 7.71
CA GLU A 76 -21.39 0.79 8.70
C GLU A 76 -22.77 0.91 8.93
#